data_f417992f8f4e169315492aefd6557a06
#
_entry.id   f417992f8f4e169315492aefd6557a06
#
_cell.length_a   1.000
_cell.length_b   1.000
_cell.length_c   1.000
_cell.angle_alpha   90.00
_cell.angle_beta   90.00
_cell.angle_gamma   90.00
#
_symmetry.space_group_name_H-M   'P 1'
#
loop_
_entity.id
_entity.type
_entity.pdbx_description
1 polymer ?
#
loop_
_entity_poly.entity_id
_entity_poly.type
_entity_poly.pdbx_seq_one_letter_code
_entity_poly.pdbx_strand_id
1 'polypeptide(L)'
;MTPDNQLTRFESDADGSLPRHFLRSALFLGLLPGRSHGYELLEQIRLFGLASVDLAGVYRAMKLMEHDGFVCSEWEKSELGPPRRVYELTALGQLAADQHRKALCIARDHLDFMIRSVSSTPADHEINDGQTFHTLAGQRISGQKFP
;
A
#
# COMPACT_ATOMS: atom_id res chain seq x y z
N MET A 1 2.99 -27.58 18.16
CA MET A 1 2.85 -26.65 17.04
C MET A 1 2.13 -27.40 15.93
N THR A 2 0.83 -27.19 15.77
CA THR A 2 0.01 -27.88 14.78
C THR A 2 0.21 -27.24 13.40
N PRO A 3 0.32 -28.02 12.31
CA PRO A 3 0.52 -27.48 10.95
C PRO A 3 -0.63 -26.57 10.46
N ASP A 4 -1.79 -26.65 11.05
CA ASP A 4 -2.95 -25.81 10.69
C ASP A 4 -2.77 -24.31 10.90
N ASN A 5 -1.92 -23.91 11.87
CA ASN A 5 -1.70 -22.49 12.16
C ASN A 5 -0.78 -21.79 11.16
N GLN A 6 0.01 -22.52 10.39
CA GLN A 6 0.88 -21.96 9.34
C GLN A 6 0.12 -21.77 8.03
N LEU A 7 -0.78 -22.69 7.69
CA LEU A 7 -1.61 -22.60 6.48
C LEU A 7 -2.62 -21.45 6.58
N THR A 8 -3.31 -21.30 7.70
CA THR A 8 -4.28 -20.21 7.93
C THR A 8 -3.60 -18.83 7.93
N ARG A 9 -2.34 -18.75 8.38
CA ARG A 9 -1.56 -17.50 8.33
C ARG A 9 -1.12 -17.17 6.90
N PHE A 10 -0.77 -18.18 6.11
CA PHE A 10 -0.40 -18.02 4.70
C PHE A 10 -1.60 -17.58 3.86
N GLU A 11 -2.78 -18.14 4.11
CA GLU A 11 -4.03 -17.73 3.43
C GLU A 11 -4.44 -16.30 3.78
N SER A 12 -4.22 -15.86 5.03
CA SER A 12 -4.50 -14.50 5.46
C SER A 12 -3.58 -13.46 4.80
N ASP A 13 -2.34 -13.82 4.47
CA ASP A 13 -1.41 -12.92 3.81
C ASP A 13 -1.69 -12.80 2.28
N ALA A 14 -2.49 -13.70 1.71
CA ALA A 14 -2.80 -13.79 0.28
C ALA A 14 -4.20 -13.28 -0.07
N ASP A 15 -4.93 -12.65 0.86
CA ASP A 15 -6.31 -12.16 0.65
C ASP A 15 -6.41 -10.94 -0.29
N GLY A 16 -5.28 -10.42 -0.77
CA GLY A 16 -5.21 -9.22 -1.63
C GLY A 16 -5.42 -7.91 -0.87
N SER A 17 -5.57 -7.94 0.45
CA SER A 17 -5.65 -6.74 1.27
C SER A 17 -4.32 -5.99 1.30
N LEU A 18 -4.38 -4.66 1.25
CA LEU A 18 -3.19 -3.84 1.37
C LEU A 18 -2.66 -3.84 2.81
N PRO A 19 -1.32 -3.92 2.99
CA PRO A 19 -0.69 -3.81 4.29
C PRO A 19 -1.01 -2.49 5.01
N ARG A 20 -1.08 -2.54 6.34
CA ARG A 20 -1.43 -1.38 7.17
C ARG A 20 -0.51 -0.16 7.00
N HIS A 21 0.73 -0.34 6.54
CA HIS A 21 1.63 0.79 6.30
C HIS A 21 1.15 1.71 5.15
N PHE A 22 0.22 1.26 4.29
CA PHE A 22 -0.42 2.11 3.30
C PHE A 22 -1.48 3.05 3.89
N LEU A 23 -1.86 2.88 5.18
CA LEU A 23 -2.92 3.68 5.80
C LEU A 23 -2.67 5.19 5.69
N ARG A 24 -1.45 5.64 5.96
CA ARG A 24 -1.11 7.07 5.86
C ARG A 24 -1.30 7.61 4.44
N SER A 25 -0.84 6.88 3.44
CA SER A 25 -1.04 7.24 2.04
C SER A 25 -2.52 7.25 1.65
N ALA A 26 -3.28 6.27 2.10
CA ALA A 26 -4.72 6.19 1.85
C ALA A 26 -5.49 7.36 2.47
N LEU A 27 -5.12 7.79 3.69
CA LEU A 27 -5.72 8.94 4.35
C LEU A 27 -5.40 10.25 3.62
N PHE A 28 -4.16 10.45 3.16
CA PHE A 28 -3.82 11.58 2.32
C PHE A 28 -4.67 11.63 1.05
N LEU A 29 -4.83 10.51 0.37
CA LEU A 29 -5.62 10.43 -0.87
C LEU A 29 -7.12 10.58 -0.59
N GLY A 30 -7.61 10.05 0.52
CA GLY A 30 -9.01 10.19 0.94
C GLY A 30 -9.41 11.63 1.27
N LEU A 31 -8.46 12.46 1.67
CA LEU A 31 -8.67 13.89 1.97
C LEU A 31 -8.42 14.81 0.77
N LEU A 32 -7.87 14.33 -0.35
CA LEU A 32 -7.64 15.16 -1.54
C LEU A 32 -8.90 15.79 -2.12
N PRO A 33 -10.08 15.11 -2.15
CA PRO A 33 -11.31 15.72 -2.64
C PRO A 33 -11.85 16.86 -1.77
N GLY A 34 -11.42 16.93 -0.50
CA GLY A 34 -11.85 17.96 0.44
C GLY A 34 -12.05 17.45 1.87
N ARG A 35 -12.83 18.19 2.63
CA ARG A 35 -13.16 17.90 4.04
C ARG A 35 -13.91 16.57 4.17
N SER A 36 -13.57 15.78 5.19
CA SER A 36 -14.21 14.49 5.43
C SER A 36 -14.28 14.14 6.91
N HIS A 37 -15.25 13.33 7.29
CA HIS A 37 -15.40 12.77 8.63
C HIS A 37 -14.65 11.45 8.77
N GLY A 38 -14.31 11.07 10.01
CA GLY A 38 -13.58 9.83 10.27
C GLY A 38 -14.28 8.56 9.75
N TYR A 39 -15.61 8.51 9.76
CA TYR A 39 -16.37 7.38 9.20
C TYR A 39 -16.28 7.32 7.67
N GLU A 40 -16.40 8.44 6.99
CA GLU A 40 -16.26 8.50 5.53
C GLU A 40 -14.85 8.10 5.09
N LEU A 41 -13.83 8.57 5.82
CA LEU A 41 -12.45 8.15 5.60
C LEU A 41 -12.28 6.64 5.79
N LEU A 42 -12.89 6.06 6.83
CA LEU A 42 -12.83 4.60 7.05
C LEU A 42 -13.43 3.83 5.87
N GLU A 43 -14.58 4.26 5.35
CA GLU A 43 -15.20 3.61 4.20
C GLU A 43 -14.32 3.73 2.95
N GLN A 44 -13.77 4.91 2.69
CA GLN A 44 -12.87 5.13 1.55
C GLN A 44 -11.60 4.27 1.62
N ILE A 45 -10.95 4.21 2.78
CA ILE A 45 -9.73 3.39 2.92
C ILE A 45 -10.01 1.90 2.82
N ARG A 46 -11.19 1.43 3.20
CA ARG A 46 -11.63 0.05 2.96
C ARG A 46 -11.80 -0.23 1.47
N LEU A 47 -12.38 0.70 0.72
CA LEU A 47 -12.48 0.63 -0.74
C LEU A 47 -11.11 0.65 -1.42
N PHE A 48 -10.11 1.31 -0.82
CA PHE A 48 -8.73 1.26 -1.30
C PHE A 48 -8.01 -0.06 -0.99
N GLY A 49 -8.69 -1.02 -0.35
CA GLY A 49 -8.13 -2.34 -0.06
C GLY A 49 -7.56 -2.51 1.35
N LEU A 50 -7.76 -1.55 2.26
CA LEU A 50 -7.30 -1.63 3.65
C LEU A 50 -8.42 -2.18 4.56
N ALA A 51 -8.89 -3.39 4.30
CA ALA A 51 -10.04 -4.00 4.98
C ALA A 51 -9.83 -4.20 6.48
N SER A 52 -8.59 -4.39 6.94
CA SER A 52 -8.25 -4.67 8.34
C SER A 52 -8.16 -3.42 9.23
N VAL A 53 -8.40 -2.23 8.69
CA VAL A 53 -8.35 -0.98 9.45
C VAL A 53 -9.68 -0.73 10.15
N ASP A 54 -9.61 -0.38 11.42
CA ASP A 54 -10.76 0.03 12.24
C ASP A 54 -10.82 1.55 12.42
N LEU A 55 -11.95 2.05 12.90
CA LEU A 55 -12.16 3.48 13.13
C LEU A 55 -11.16 4.07 14.13
N ALA A 56 -10.79 3.31 15.17
CA ALA A 56 -9.79 3.74 16.14
C ALA A 56 -8.41 3.92 15.50
N GLY A 57 -8.05 3.06 14.55
CA GLY A 57 -6.85 3.17 13.73
C GLY A 57 -6.83 4.44 12.88
N VAL A 58 -7.96 4.76 12.25
CA VAL A 58 -8.12 6.02 11.50
C VAL A 58 -7.89 7.22 12.40
N TYR A 59 -8.56 7.30 13.55
CA TYR A 59 -8.43 8.43 14.46
C TYR A 59 -7.00 8.57 15.03
N ARG A 60 -6.33 7.47 15.35
CA ARG A 60 -4.93 7.52 15.79
C ARG A 60 -4.01 8.07 14.71
N ALA A 61 -4.20 7.62 13.46
CA ALA A 61 -3.42 8.10 12.33
C ALA A 61 -3.70 9.59 12.04
N MET A 62 -4.97 10.00 12.06
CA MET A 62 -5.37 11.41 11.86
C MET A 62 -4.79 12.32 12.92
N LYS A 63 -4.80 11.91 14.19
CA LYS A 63 -4.20 12.67 15.30
C LYS A 63 -2.69 12.87 15.10
N LEU A 64 -1.98 11.85 14.61
CA LEU A 64 -0.56 11.95 14.30
C LEU A 64 -0.32 12.88 13.11
N MET A 65 -1.12 12.78 12.04
CA MET A 65 -1.02 13.65 10.88
C MET A 65 -1.33 15.12 11.23
N GLU A 66 -2.26 15.36 12.18
CA GLU A 66 -2.57 16.68 12.70
C GLU A 66 -1.41 17.25 13.53
N HIS A 67 -0.81 16.44 14.40
CA HIS A 67 0.39 16.80 15.16
C HIS A 67 1.57 17.15 14.24
N ASP A 68 1.73 16.43 13.15
CA ASP A 68 2.77 16.64 12.14
C ASP A 68 2.46 17.85 11.20
N GLY A 69 1.29 18.49 11.34
CA GLY A 69 0.88 19.66 10.58
C GLY A 69 0.35 19.39 9.17
N PHE A 70 0.08 18.14 8.82
CA PHE A 70 -0.47 17.76 7.50
C PHE A 70 -1.98 17.89 7.42
N VAL A 71 -2.66 17.84 8.55
CA VAL A 71 -4.11 17.85 8.66
C VAL A 71 -4.52 18.86 9.73
N CYS A 72 -5.63 19.55 9.51
CA CYS A 72 -6.33 20.29 10.54
C CYS A 72 -7.73 19.69 10.73
N SER A 73 -8.32 19.92 11.90
CA SER A 73 -9.66 19.44 12.19
C SER A 73 -10.50 20.47 12.93
N GLU A 74 -11.80 20.41 12.69
CA GLU A 74 -12.82 21.25 13.34
C GLU A 74 -13.98 20.39 13.81
N TRP A 75 -14.71 20.89 14.82
CA TRP A 75 -15.96 20.28 15.25
C TRP A 75 -17.13 20.90 14.47
N GLU A 76 -17.84 20.06 13.75
CA GLU A 76 -19.04 20.45 13.01
C GLU A 76 -20.30 20.04 13.79
N LYS A 77 -21.24 20.98 13.96
CA LYS A 77 -22.51 20.69 14.58
C LYS A 77 -23.35 19.84 13.64
N SER A 78 -23.91 18.76 14.17
CA SER A 78 -24.88 17.93 13.44
C SER A 78 -26.29 18.32 13.86
N GLU A 79 -27.19 18.49 12.91
CA GLU A 79 -28.60 18.82 13.19
C GLU A 79 -29.34 17.63 13.85
N LEU A 80 -28.91 16.41 13.62
CA LEU A 80 -29.58 15.18 14.05
C LEU A 80 -28.70 14.26 14.94
N GLY A 81 -27.59 14.77 15.49
CA GLY A 81 -26.69 13.93 16.27
C GLY A 81 -25.59 14.70 17.02
N PRO A 82 -24.67 14.01 17.67
CA PRO A 82 -23.56 14.65 18.35
C PRO A 82 -22.64 15.39 17.35
N PRO A 83 -21.89 16.41 17.80
CA PRO A 83 -20.90 17.08 16.97
C PRO A 83 -19.90 16.06 16.38
N ARG A 84 -19.54 16.28 15.12
CA ARG A 84 -18.59 15.39 14.41
C ARG A 84 -17.31 16.14 14.13
N ARG A 85 -16.20 15.42 14.19
CA ARG A 85 -14.91 15.97 13.83
C ARG A 85 -14.68 15.82 12.33
N VAL A 86 -14.41 16.95 11.67
CA VAL A 86 -14.14 17.05 10.23
C VAL A 86 -12.66 17.33 10.04
N TYR A 87 -12.05 16.67 9.10
CA TYR A 87 -10.62 16.77 8.79
C TYR A 87 -10.41 17.34 7.40
N GLU A 88 -9.34 18.11 7.25
CA GLU A 88 -8.93 18.72 6.00
C GLU A 88 -7.41 18.76 5.90
N LEU A 89 -6.88 18.63 4.67
CA LEU A 89 -5.44 18.79 4.43
C LEU A 89 -5.03 20.27 4.58
N THR A 90 -3.94 20.50 5.28
CA THR A 90 -3.24 21.78 5.24
C THR A 90 -2.51 21.96 3.89
N ALA A 91 -1.96 23.13 3.61
CA ALA A 91 -1.10 23.34 2.43
C ALA A 91 0.09 22.35 2.42
N LEU A 92 0.71 22.11 3.58
CA LEU A 92 1.75 21.08 3.72
C LEU A 92 1.20 19.68 3.48
N GLY A 93 -0.01 19.39 3.96
CA GLY A 93 -0.70 18.12 3.74
C GLY A 93 -0.99 17.85 2.26
N GLN A 94 -1.36 18.87 1.51
CA GLN A 94 -1.59 18.72 0.06
C GLN A 94 -0.31 18.39 -0.69
N LEU A 95 0.82 19.03 -0.37
CA LEU A 95 2.13 18.69 -0.92
C LEU A 95 2.53 17.26 -0.58
N ALA A 96 2.31 16.85 0.68
CA ALA A 96 2.58 15.47 1.11
C ALA A 96 1.67 14.46 0.39
N ALA A 97 0.40 14.77 0.21
CA ALA A 97 -0.54 13.91 -0.53
C ALA A 97 -0.08 13.68 -1.98
N ASP A 98 0.40 14.72 -2.66
CA ASP A 98 0.95 14.56 -4.02
C ASP A 98 2.20 13.69 -4.04
N GLN A 99 3.10 13.83 -3.07
CA GLN A 99 4.27 12.96 -2.92
C GLN A 99 3.87 11.50 -2.67
N HIS A 100 2.89 11.26 -1.79
CA HIS A 100 2.37 9.92 -1.53
C HIS A 100 1.72 9.31 -2.77
N ARG A 101 0.96 10.09 -3.54
CA ARG A 101 0.37 9.66 -4.80
C ARG A 101 1.44 9.23 -5.80
N LYS A 102 2.50 10.03 -5.98
CA LYS A 102 3.65 9.69 -6.85
C LYS A 102 4.36 8.42 -6.40
N ALA A 103 4.61 8.28 -5.09
CA ALA A 103 5.23 7.09 -4.53
C ALA A 103 4.40 5.83 -4.76
N LEU A 104 3.06 5.92 -4.65
CA LEU A 104 2.16 4.80 -4.94
C LEU A 104 2.17 4.43 -6.44
N CYS A 105 2.28 5.40 -7.35
CA CYS A 105 2.43 5.11 -8.78
C CYS A 105 3.73 4.33 -9.06
N ILE A 106 4.85 4.73 -8.45
CA ILE A 106 6.12 4.01 -8.57
C ILE A 106 6.01 2.61 -7.98
N ALA A 107 5.39 2.47 -6.81
CA ALA A 107 5.19 1.16 -6.18
C ALA A 107 4.33 0.24 -7.06
N ARG A 108 3.26 0.75 -7.65
CA ARG A 108 2.44 0.00 -8.62
C ARG A 108 3.27 -0.51 -9.79
N ASP A 109 4.11 0.35 -10.37
CA ASP A 109 4.94 -0.02 -11.53
C ASP A 109 5.96 -1.11 -11.16
N HIS A 110 6.53 -1.05 -9.95
CA HIS A 110 7.40 -2.10 -9.43
C HIS A 110 6.65 -3.42 -9.20
N LEU A 111 5.44 -3.37 -8.62
CA LEU A 111 4.61 -4.56 -8.41
C LEU A 111 4.21 -5.19 -9.74
N ASP A 112 3.82 -4.39 -10.72
CA ASP A 112 3.46 -4.85 -12.05
C ASP A 112 4.66 -5.52 -12.76
N PHE A 113 5.84 -4.91 -12.67
CA PHE A 113 7.08 -5.52 -13.17
C PHE A 113 7.37 -6.87 -12.48
N MET A 114 7.23 -6.94 -11.16
CA MET A 114 7.46 -8.17 -10.39
C MET A 114 6.51 -9.29 -10.82
N ILE A 115 5.21 -8.99 -10.97
CA ILE A 115 4.19 -9.95 -11.41
C ILE A 115 4.50 -10.45 -12.82
N ARG A 116 4.82 -9.57 -13.75
CA ARG A 116 5.14 -9.95 -15.14
C ARG A 116 6.42 -10.77 -15.24
N SER A 117 7.44 -10.46 -14.42
CA SER A 117 8.71 -11.18 -14.42
C SER A 117 8.54 -12.66 -14.03
N VAL A 118 7.59 -12.96 -13.16
CA VAL A 118 7.30 -14.34 -12.73
C VAL A 118 6.40 -15.04 -13.78
N SER A 119 5.48 -14.31 -14.41
CA SER A 119 4.58 -14.87 -15.44
C SER A 119 5.30 -15.20 -16.75
N SER A 120 6.51 -14.71 -16.95
CA SER A 120 7.34 -14.96 -18.15
C SER A 120 8.23 -16.20 -18.04
N THR A 121 8.13 -16.98 -16.97
CA THR A 121 8.80 -18.28 -16.87
C THR A 121 8.03 -19.27 -17.76
N PRO A 122 8.59 -19.74 -18.88
CA PRO A 122 7.89 -20.72 -19.71
C PRO A 122 7.72 -22.01 -18.91
N ALA A 123 6.47 -22.33 -18.59
CA ALA A 123 6.06 -23.62 -18.10
C ALA A 123 6.02 -24.63 -19.26
N ASP A 124 7.12 -24.80 -19.97
CA ASP A 124 7.33 -25.84 -20.97
C ASP A 124 8.80 -26.21 -21.01
N HIS A 125 9.29 -26.84 -19.94
CA HIS A 125 10.40 -27.76 -20.07
C HIS A 125 9.80 -29.17 -20.06
N GLU A 126 9.43 -29.65 -21.25
CA GLU A 126 9.39 -31.09 -21.53
C GLU A 126 10.73 -31.66 -21.03
N ILE A 127 10.63 -32.54 -20.03
CA ILE A 127 11.74 -33.36 -19.59
C ILE A 127 12.04 -34.30 -20.75
N ASN A 128 12.90 -33.86 -21.66
CA ASN A 128 13.49 -34.74 -22.62
C ASN A 128 14.74 -35.37 -21.95
N ASP A 129 14.59 -36.60 -21.54
CA ASP A 129 15.66 -37.43 -21.02
C ASP A 129 16.86 -37.46 -22.00
N GLY A 130 17.98 -36.99 -21.54
CA GLY A 130 19.29 -37.28 -22.08
C GLY A 130 20.01 -36.16 -22.81
N GLN A 131 20.44 -35.13 -22.11
CA GLN A 131 21.64 -34.39 -22.51
C GLN A 131 22.42 -33.84 -21.31
N THR A 132 23.67 -34.23 -21.29
CA THR A 132 24.78 -33.95 -20.42
C THR A 132 24.96 -32.47 -20.11
N PHE A 133 25.05 -32.13 -18.84
CA PHE A 133 25.41 -30.79 -18.36
C PHE A 133 26.85 -30.48 -18.77
N HIS A 134 27.04 -29.60 -19.74
CA HIS A 134 28.31 -28.90 -19.89
C HIS A 134 28.24 -27.57 -19.14
N THR A 135 28.93 -27.54 -18.03
CA THR A 135 29.25 -26.33 -17.26
C THR A 135 30.02 -25.35 -18.15
N LEU A 136 29.39 -24.23 -18.50
CA LEU A 136 30.10 -23.05 -18.99
C LEU A 136 30.41 -22.13 -17.80
N ALA A 137 31.45 -22.48 -17.07
CA ALA A 137 32.20 -21.53 -16.25
C ALA A 137 33.05 -20.66 -17.19
N GLY A 138 32.86 -19.36 -17.14
CA GLY A 138 33.82 -18.41 -17.69
C GLY A 138 33.30 -17.43 -18.72
N GLN A 139 32.57 -16.43 -18.28
CA GLN A 139 32.64 -15.12 -18.96
C GLN A 139 32.78 -14.01 -17.90
N ARG A 140 34.01 -13.45 -17.91
CA ARG A 140 34.36 -12.22 -17.20
C ARG A 140 33.54 -11.06 -17.77
N ILE A 141 32.80 -10.35 -16.94
CA ILE A 141 32.22 -9.08 -17.28
C ILE A 141 33.30 -8.03 -17.11
N SER A 142 33.88 -7.61 -18.23
CA SER A 142 34.76 -6.44 -18.30
C SER A 142 33.96 -5.15 -18.13
N GLY A 143 34.48 -4.27 -17.29
CA GLY A 143 33.93 -3.04 -16.82
C GLY A 143 33.31 -2.12 -17.86
N GLN A 144 32.19 -1.51 -17.47
CA GLN A 144 31.78 -0.22 -17.98
C GLN A 144 31.72 0.79 -16.83
N LYS A 145 32.59 1.79 -16.94
CA LYS A 145 32.59 3.02 -16.15
C LYS A 145 31.39 3.85 -16.50
N PHE A 146 30.61 4.25 -15.50
CA PHE A 146 29.64 5.32 -15.65
C PHE A 146 30.32 6.69 -15.52
N PRO A 147 29.91 7.69 -16.31
CA PRO A 147 30.36 9.07 -16.16
C PRO A 147 29.70 9.75 -14.96
#